data_02a030f01ef39160bf6b1a95124e29a6
#
_entry.id   02a030f01ef39160bf6b1a95124e29a6
#
_cell.length_a   1.000
_cell.length_b   1.000
_cell.length_c   1.000
_cell.angle_alpha   90.00
_cell.angle_beta   90.00
_cell.angle_gamma   90.00
#
_symmetry.space_group_name_H-M   'P 1'
#
loop_
_entity.id
_entity.type
_entity.pdbx_description
1 polymer ?
#
loop_
_entity_poly.entity_id
_entity_poly.type
_entity_poly.pdbx_seq_one_letter_code
_entity_poly.pdbx_strand_id
1 'polypeptide(L)'
;MHRIILQFILLVSFSSVSAQELNELQIKKTRSIQEQLIANPEKAYAEALEMSNDKDELFRFFGKYYVANYFYNKSDFTHSKKLINALIEEIENSDVPKSSKVYQDLMGICVNKLFYIHKNLGEYDLALLYLDKYKKRLPNNRFNEQYGLIKVAMGDYVNGIALLKRELMTSTHLKLGVGEKKVMNKKLFADKHNIIGEAYQMYYIQSKKPVFLDSANYHFTVAATMLIQDNFYPEYTKALLYMREAKSAALAGDYAQSLSLYRKGKKYKVINDHVRTVQLFDLGMADCFHHMKQVDSAFFYCKKYIKSYQITKVSKENLLMAYNIMTQCYSAKNDTKNAYRYAQKSLELIQSIEGIKNKSLNFLHNYDLTIIKEESNKIIASKNYFKIVIIGILFVLGIVVFSFFYYYKKQKEKHNRFLHIIQDLKESKVTETHTTEINTIAIEAQPKQVLDDELIEKLALGLKKLEQKETFLDPNFKLAFVAKKLNTNTAYLSQYFNQVMQKTFSEYTQELRIHYVLQKLVDAPYFRKYTLQAIAEEVGYKDANTLVRVFKKQTGLSPNYYIEQLKNTN
;
A
#
# COMPACT_ATOMS: atom_id res chain seq x y z
N MET A 1 -13.00 -20.93 -35.53
CA MET A 1 -13.53 -20.67 -34.18
C MET A 1 -12.84 -19.42 -33.61
N HIS A 2 -13.02 -18.25 -34.30
CA HIS A 2 -12.35 -16.98 -33.97
C HIS A 2 -13.26 -15.80 -34.34
N ARG A 3 -14.54 -15.84 -33.92
CA ARG A 3 -15.51 -14.78 -34.24
C ARG A 3 -16.73 -14.74 -33.30
N ILE A 4 -16.62 -15.04 -32.00
CA ILE A 4 -17.74 -14.88 -31.03
C ILE A 4 -17.23 -14.36 -29.65
N ILE A 5 -16.16 -13.56 -29.58
CA ILE A 5 -15.75 -12.86 -28.35
C ILE A 5 -15.72 -11.33 -28.55
N LEU A 6 -16.49 -10.81 -29.47
CA LEU A 6 -16.46 -9.36 -29.77
C LEU A 6 -17.87 -8.74 -29.78
N GLN A 7 -18.78 -9.20 -28.91
CA GLN A 7 -20.09 -8.56 -28.77
C GLN A 7 -20.66 -8.67 -27.36
N PHE A 8 -19.84 -8.39 -26.32
CA PHE A 8 -20.31 -8.04 -24.97
C PHE A 8 -19.48 -6.91 -24.38
N ILE A 9 -19.13 -5.91 -25.18
CA ILE A 9 -18.94 -4.56 -24.67
C ILE A 9 -20.34 -3.95 -24.67
N LEU A 10 -21.12 -4.37 -23.69
CA LEU A 10 -22.27 -3.63 -23.25
C LEU A 10 -21.79 -2.23 -22.91
N LEU A 11 -22.29 -1.27 -23.66
CA LEU A 11 -22.45 0.12 -23.29
C LEU A 11 -23.06 0.20 -21.87
N VAL A 12 -22.26 0.00 -20.84
CA VAL A 12 -22.47 0.71 -19.61
C VAL A 12 -22.04 2.14 -19.97
N SER A 13 -23.01 2.90 -20.44
CA SER A 13 -23.01 4.34 -20.28
C SER A 13 -22.82 4.54 -18.77
N PHE A 14 -21.55 4.66 -18.35
CA PHE A 14 -21.25 5.45 -17.20
C PHE A 14 -21.77 6.84 -17.56
N SER A 15 -23.02 7.10 -17.19
CA SER A 15 -23.36 8.44 -16.78
C SER A 15 -22.30 8.76 -15.74
N SER A 16 -21.27 9.47 -16.17
CA SER A 16 -20.43 10.25 -15.31
C SER A 16 -21.41 11.13 -14.55
N VAL A 17 -21.84 10.68 -13.38
CA VAL A 17 -22.29 11.57 -12.33
C VAL A 17 -21.03 12.40 -12.09
N SER A 18 -20.96 13.56 -12.77
CA SER A 18 -19.95 14.57 -12.51
C SER A 18 -20.09 14.82 -11.03
N ALA A 19 -19.09 14.42 -10.24
CA ALA A 19 -19.05 14.78 -8.85
C ALA A 19 -19.21 16.30 -8.85
N GLN A 20 -20.31 16.78 -8.28
CA GLN A 20 -20.66 18.19 -8.26
C GLN A 20 -19.54 18.89 -7.50
N GLU A 21 -18.67 19.60 -8.20
CA GLU A 21 -17.56 20.36 -7.62
C GLU A 21 -17.95 21.83 -7.63
N LEU A 22 -17.53 22.59 -6.62
CA LEU A 22 -17.69 24.03 -6.63
C LEU A 22 -16.92 24.64 -7.80
N ASN A 23 -17.53 25.57 -8.51
CA ASN A 23 -16.86 26.34 -9.54
C ASN A 23 -15.86 27.37 -8.94
N GLU A 24 -14.99 27.94 -9.78
CA GLU A 24 -13.94 28.86 -9.30
C GLU A 24 -14.50 30.08 -8.55
N LEU A 25 -15.63 30.64 -8.98
CA LEU A 25 -16.24 31.78 -8.32
C LEU A 25 -16.78 31.40 -6.93
N GLN A 26 -17.41 30.23 -6.80
CA GLN A 26 -17.88 29.68 -5.53
C GLN A 26 -16.70 29.40 -4.59
N ILE A 27 -15.60 28.82 -5.10
CA ILE A 27 -14.38 28.62 -4.33
C ILE A 27 -13.80 29.94 -3.82
N LYS A 28 -13.77 30.97 -4.67
CA LYS A 28 -13.29 32.30 -4.28
C LYS A 28 -14.19 32.94 -3.20
N LYS A 29 -15.52 32.82 -3.33
CA LYS A 29 -16.47 33.34 -2.33
C LYS A 29 -16.34 32.59 -0.98
N THR A 30 -16.21 31.25 -0.98
CA THR A 30 -15.99 30.48 0.25
C THR A 30 -14.72 30.89 0.98
N ARG A 31 -13.62 31.13 0.25
CA ARG A 31 -12.37 31.63 0.83
C ARG A 31 -12.53 33.03 1.44
N SER A 32 -13.14 33.95 0.69
CA SER A 32 -13.40 35.31 1.17
C SER A 32 -14.17 35.28 2.50
N ILE A 33 -15.24 34.49 2.61
CA ILE A 33 -16.01 34.34 3.85
C ILE A 33 -15.14 33.78 4.97
N GLN A 34 -14.34 32.74 4.70
CA GLN A 34 -13.45 32.13 5.69
C GLN A 34 -12.41 33.13 6.25
N GLU A 35 -11.87 33.98 5.39
CA GLU A 35 -10.92 35.03 5.79
C GLU A 35 -11.62 36.12 6.60
N GLN A 36 -12.78 36.54 6.16
CA GLN A 36 -13.55 37.60 6.84
C GLN A 36 -14.13 37.16 8.18
N LEU A 37 -14.33 35.87 8.44
CA LEU A 37 -14.79 35.37 9.75
C LEU A 37 -13.90 35.80 10.93
N ILE A 38 -12.64 36.18 10.67
CA ILE A 38 -11.72 36.73 11.67
C ILE A 38 -11.62 38.23 11.55
N ALA A 39 -11.47 38.77 10.33
CA ALA A 39 -11.23 40.19 10.11
C ALA A 39 -12.50 41.05 10.23
N ASN A 40 -13.62 40.56 9.74
CA ASN A 40 -14.92 41.24 9.75
C ASN A 40 -16.06 40.22 9.92
N PRO A 41 -16.29 39.70 11.16
CA PRO A 41 -17.21 38.60 11.43
C PRO A 41 -18.65 38.86 10.99
N GLU A 42 -19.15 40.09 11.16
CA GLU A 42 -20.55 40.43 10.84
C GLU A 42 -20.79 40.41 9.32
N LYS A 43 -19.84 40.93 8.54
CA LYS A 43 -19.91 40.86 7.07
C LYS A 43 -19.82 39.41 6.58
N ALA A 44 -18.88 38.62 7.13
CA ALA A 44 -18.76 37.19 6.80
C ALA A 44 -20.05 36.41 7.14
N TYR A 45 -20.73 36.75 8.24
CA TYR A 45 -21.99 36.14 8.61
C TYR A 45 -23.09 36.46 7.59
N ALA A 46 -23.23 37.73 7.19
CA ALA A 46 -24.23 38.14 6.19
C ALA A 46 -24.02 37.41 4.85
N GLU A 47 -22.77 37.37 4.36
CA GLU A 47 -22.41 36.63 3.13
C GLU A 47 -22.62 35.10 3.25
N ALA A 48 -22.34 34.52 4.43
CA ALA A 48 -22.58 33.11 4.70
C ALA A 48 -24.06 32.77 4.76
N LEU A 49 -24.89 33.69 5.30
CA LEU A 49 -26.34 33.53 5.37
C LEU A 49 -26.96 33.56 3.97
N GLU A 50 -26.54 34.48 3.10
CA GLU A 50 -26.93 34.52 1.70
C GLU A 50 -26.58 33.20 1.01
N MET A 51 -25.32 32.74 1.15
CA MET A 51 -24.82 31.49 0.60
C MET A 51 -25.57 30.26 1.10
N SER A 52 -26.04 30.28 2.36
CA SER A 52 -26.80 29.18 2.98
C SER A 52 -28.21 28.96 2.39
N ASN A 53 -28.67 29.89 1.55
CA ASN A 53 -29.92 29.83 0.82
C ASN A 53 -29.75 29.66 -0.69
N ASP A 54 -28.54 29.37 -1.16
CA ASP A 54 -28.24 29.17 -2.57
C ASP A 54 -28.93 27.93 -3.15
N LYS A 55 -29.21 27.97 -4.46
CA LYS A 55 -29.82 26.84 -5.19
C LYS A 55 -28.87 25.67 -5.33
N ASP A 56 -27.58 25.94 -5.46
CA ASP A 56 -26.53 24.90 -5.49
C ASP A 56 -26.40 24.25 -4.10
N GLU A 57 -26.65 22.96 -4.05
CA GLU A 57 -26.70 22.21 -2.79
C GLU A 57 -25.35 22.20 -2.05
N LEU A 58 -24.25 22.01 -2.76
CA LEU A 58 -22.91 22.01 -2.15
C LEU A 58 -22.54 23.39 -1.64
N PHE A 59 -22.80 24.42 -2.43
CA PHE A 59 -22.53 25.79 -2.05
C PHE A 59 -23.36 26.19 -0.84
N ARG A 60 -24.65 25.78 -0.80
CA ARG A 60 -25.55 25.95 0.34
C ARG A 60 -25.01 25.28 1.61
N PHE A 61 -24.45 24.05 1.52
CA PHE A 61 -23.87 23.37 2.68
C PHE A 61 -22.65 24.11 3.23
N PHE A 62 -21.78 24.62 2.37
CA PHE A 62 -20.68 25.48 2.83
C PHE A 62 -21.21 26.77 3.50
N GLY A 63 -22.25 27.39 2.97
CA GLY A 63 -22.91 28.55 3.59
C GLY A 63 -23.39 28.23 5.02
N LYS A 64 -24.13 27.14 5.21
CA LYS A 64 -24.58 26.66 6.52
C LYS A 64 -23.42 26.36 7.48
N TYR A 65 -22.34 25.76 6.96
CA TYR A 65 -21.15 25.56 7.76
C TYR A 65 -20.51 26.86 8.23
N TYR A 66 -20.43 27.90 7.39
CA TYR A 66 -19.85 29.19 7.77
C TYR A 66 -20.75 29.96 8.73
N VAL A 67 -22.06 29.85 8.58
CA VAL A 67 -23.01 30.35 9.58
C VAL A 67 -22.76 29.71 10.96
N ALA A 68 -22.64 28.40 11.01
CA ALA A 68 -22.30 27.68 12.24
C ALA A 68 -20.91 28.08 12.79
N ASN A 69 -19.95 28.34 11.91
CA ASN A 69 -18.61 28.75 12.28
C ASN A 69 -18.54 30.17 12.84
N TYR A 70 -19.41 31.06 12.38
CA TYR A 70 -19.58 32.38 12.99
C TYR A 70 -19.98 32.26 14.48
N PHE A 71 -20.98 31.45 14.80
CA PHE A 71 -21.39 31.22 16.21
C PHE A 71 -20.27 30.54 17.02
N TYR A 72 -19.52 29.62 16.42
CA TYR A 72 -18.35 29.04 17.05
C TYR A 72 -17.30 30.11 17.42
N ASN A 73 -17.00 31.03 16.51
CA ASN A 73 -16.04 32.12 16.75
C ASN A 73 -16.52 33.09 17.81
N LYS A 74 -17.83 33.35 17.89
CA LYS A 74 -18.47 34.12 18.98
C LYS A 74 -18.56 33.33 20.29
N SER A 75 -18.07 32.05 20.29
CA SER A 75 -18.14 31.14 21.44
C SER A 75 -19.55 30.74 21.86
N ASP A 76 -20.53 30.92 20.99
CA ASP A 76 -21.88 30.36 21.15
C ASP A 76 -21.89 28.91 20.65
N PHE A 77 -21.32 28.02 21.44
CA PHE A 77 -21.20 26.62 21.10
C PHE A 77 -22.54 25.90 21.05
N THR A 78 -23.55 26.39 21.74
CA THR A 78 -24.90 25.81 21.72
C THR A 78 -25.53 25.95 20.34
N HIS A 79 -25.56 27.19 19.81
CA HIS A 79 -26.05 27.42 18.45
C HIS A 79 -25.19 26.76 17.38
N SER A 80 -23.87 26.90 17.48
CA SER A 80 -22.96 26.25 16.54
C SER A 80 -23.17 24.74 16.47
N LYS A 81 -23.25 24.06 17.63
CA LYS A 81 -23.50 22.61 17.72
C LYS A 81 -24.82 22.20 17.06
N LYS A 82 -25.91 22.95 17.34
CA LYS A 82 -27.22 22.68 16.74
C LYS A 82 -27.18 22.78 15.22
N LEU A 83 -26.55 23.83 14.68
CA LEU A 83 -26.44 24.05 13.24
C LEU A 83 -25.56 22.98 12.56
N ILE A 84 -24.44 22.60 13.17
CA ILE A 84 -23.56 21.54 12.60
C ILE A 84 -24.26 20.20 12.61
N ASN A 85 -24.99 19.82 13.67
CA ASN A 85 -25.72 18.55 13.69
C ASN A 85 -26.83 18.53 12.62
N ALA A 86 -27.59 19.60 12.45
CA ALA A 86 -28.58 19.70 11.38
C ALA A 86 -27.94 19.61 9.99
N LEU A 87 -26.79 20.25 9.78
CA LEU A 87 -26.05 20.18 8.53
C LEU A 87 -25.54 18.76 8.25
N ILE A 88 -25.02 18.06 9.24
CA ILE A 88 -24.59 16.66 9.10
C ILE A 88 -25.76 15.79 8.66
N GLU A 89 -26.92 15.94 9.26
CA GLU A 89 -28.13 15.20 8.91
C GLU A 89 -28.58 15.51 7.48
N GLU A 90 -28.56 16.77 7.05
CA GLU A 90 -28.84 17.14 5.66
C GLU A 90 -27.84 16.52 4.67
N ILE A 91 -26.53 16.57 4.97
CA ILE A 91 -25.50 15.96 4.10
C ILE A 91 -25.66 14.43 4.05
N GLU A 92 -26.01 13.77 5.15
CA GLU A 92 -26.24 12.31 5.17
C GLU A 92 -27.46 11.89 4.33
N ASN A 93 -28.46 12.76 4.23
CA ASN A 93 -29.71 12.53 3.46
C ASN A 93 -29.66 13.11 2.04
N SER A 94 -28.56 13.77 1.63
CA SER A 94 -28.40 14.34 0.30
C SER A 94 -28.05 13.30 -0.76
N ASP A 95 -28.23 13.67 -2.03
CA ASP A 95 -27.83 12.86 -3.18
C ASP A 95 -26.31 12.89 -3.45
N VAL A 96 -25.53 13.62 -2.66
CA VAL A 96 -24.06 13.67 -2.79
C VAL A 96 -23.47 12.29 -2.50
N PRO A 97 -22.74 11.69 -3.46
CA PRO A 97 -22.18 10.36 -3.28
C PRO A 97 -21.26 10.27 -2.06
N LYS A 98 -21.54 9.36 -1.13
CA LYS A 98 -20.77 9.20 0.13
C LYS A 98 -19.29 8.85 -0.10
N SER A 99 -18.96 8.28 -1.24
CA SER A 99 -17.58 8.01 -1.67
C SER A 99 -16.88 9.22 -2.29
N SER A 100 -17.61 10.28 -2.63
CA SER A 100 -17.02 11.47 -3.24
C SER A 100 -16.12 12.21 -2.27
N LYS A 101 -15.08 12.83 -2.82
CA LYS A 101 -14.15 13.64 -2.03
C LYS A 101 -14.86 14.81 -1.35
N VAL A 102 -15.82 15.43 -2.03
CA VAL A 102 -16.58 16.58 -1.52
C VAL A 102 -17.41 16.19 -0.30
N TYR A 103 -18.12 15.04 -0.34
CA TYR A 103 -18.83 14.51 0.83
C TYR A 103 -17.87 14.29 2.00
N GLN A 104 -16.72 13.66 1.75
CA GLN A 104 -15.74 13.38 2.79
C GLN A 104 -15.14 14.65 3.39
N ASP A 105 -14.89 15.68 2.57
CA ASP A 105 -14.37 16.96 3.03
C ASP A 105 -15.42 17.73 3.85
N LEU A 106 -16.66 17.81 3.39
CA LEU A 106 -17.77 18.45 4.13
C LEU A 106 -18.03 17.78 5.48
N MET A 107 -18.19 16.45 5.47
CA MET A 107 -18.36 15.69 6.70
C MET A 107 -17.15 15.86 7.62
N GLY A 108 -15.94 15.86 7.06
CA GLY A 108 -14.71 16.05 7.79
C GLY A 108 -14.66 17.40 8.54
N ILE A 109 -15.01 18.50 7.89
CA ILE A 109 -15.02 19.83 8.54
C ILE A 109 -16.13 19.95 9.59
N CYS A 110 -17.30 19.35 9.35
CA CYS A 110 -18.41 19.34 10.32
C CYS A 110 -18.05 18.53 11.58
N VAL A 111 -17.55 17.31 11.41
CA VAL A 111 -17.13 16.45 12.54
C VAL A 111 -15.97 17.07 13.30
N ASN A 112 -14.99 17.66 12.58
CA ASN A 112 -13.92 18.41 13.22
C ASN A 112 -14.44 19.59 14.04
N LYS A 113 -15.44 20.31 13.54
CA LYS A 113 -16.07 21.41 14.27
C LYS A 113 -16.75 20.90 15.55
N LEU A 114 -17.52 19.81 15.50
CA LEU A 114 -18.11 19.20 16.70
C LEU A 114 -17.05 18.75 17.70
N PHE A 115 -15.97 18.14 17.22
CA PHE A 115 -14.85 17.79 18.08
C PHE A 115 -14.32 18.99 18.86
N TYR A 116 -14.05 20.12 18.19
CA TYR A 116 -13.54 21.32 18.86
C TYR A 116 -14.58 21.98 19.77
N ILE A 117 -15.88 21.92 19.45
CA ILE A 117 -16.95 22.38 20.33
C ILE A 117 -16.92 21.57 21.64
N HIS A 118 -16.98 20.25 21.56
CA HIS A 118 -16.98 19.39 22.74
C HIS A 118 -15.68 19.51 23.54
N LYS A 119 -14.52 19.56 22.86
CA LYS A 119 -13.23 19.81 23.50
C LYS A 119 -13.21 21.13 24.28
N ASN A 120 -13.73 22.22 23.70
CA ASN A 120 -13.76 23.54 24.35
C ASN A 120 -14.72 23.60 25.54
N LEU A 121 -15.79 22.80 25.52
CA LEU A 121 -16.72 22.63 26.64
C LEU A 121 -16.16 21.68 27.72
N GLY A 122 -15.01 21.00 27.46
CA GLY A 122 -14.47 19.98 28.36
C GLY A 122 -15.21 18.63 28.28
N GLU A 123 -16.04 18.43 27.25
CA GLU A 123 -16.83 17.21 27.02
C GLU A 123 -15.98 16.22 26.15
N TYR A 124 -14.84 15.80 26.71
CA TYR A 124 -13.83 15.02 25.95
C TYR A 124 -14.33 13.64 25.53
N ASP A 125 -15.18 13.01 26.33
CA ASP A 125 -15.85 11.74 26.03
C ASP A 125 -16.74 11.85 24.78
N LEU A 126 -17.52 12.92 24.68
CA LEU A 126 -18.35 13.19 23.51
C LEU A 126 -17.50 13.55 22.28
N ALA A 127 -16.41 14.31 22.47
CA ALA A 127 -15.48 14.61 21.38
C ALA A 127 -14.91 13.32 20.75
N LEU A 128 -14.51 12.35 21.58
CA LEU A 128 -13.99 11.06 21.13
C LEU A 128 -15.09 10.19 20.48
N LEU A 129 -16.29 10.20 21.02
CA LEU A 129 -17.44 9.47 20.46
C LEU A 129 -17.74 9.90 19.01
N TYR A 130 -17.74 11.22 18.74
CA TYR A 130 -17.95 11.72 17.39
C TYR A 130 -16.80 11.31 16.44
N LEU A 131 -15.56 11.33 16.90
CA LEU A 131 -14.44 10.85 16.09
C LEU A 131 -14.57 9.36 15.74
N ASP A 132 -14.95 8.54 16.71
CA ASP A 132 -15.10 7.08 16.49
C ASP A 132 -16.26 6.78 15.51
N LYS A 133 -17.39 7.46 15.68
CA LYS A 133 -18.55 7.33 14.77
C LYS A 133 -18.17 7.57 13.30
N TYR A 134 -17.30 8.56 13.04
CA TYR A 134 -16.95 8.98 11.68
C TYR A 134 -15.55 8.53 11.22
N LYS A 135 -14.80 7.77 12.03
CA LYS A 135 -13.43 7.32 11.75
C LYS A 135 -13.26 6.72 10.34
N LYS A 136 -14.20 5.86 9.92
CA LYS A 136 -14.14 5.20 8.59
C LYS A 136 -14.37 6.16 7.42
N ARG A 137 -14.90 7.35 7.66
CA ARG A 137 -15.29 8.36 6.67
C ARG A 137 -14.29 9.51 6.56
N LEU A 138 -13.31 9.59 7.49
CA LEU A 138 -12.34 10.67 7.55
C LEU A 138 -10.93 10.18 7.24
N PRO A 139 -10.08 10.98 6.59
CA PRO A 139 -8.68 10.67 6.37
C PRO A 139 -7.96 10.39 7.69
N ASN A 140 -7.15 9.33 7.75
CA ASN A 140 -6.44 8.89 8.96
C ASN A 140 -5.61 9.99 9.65
N ASN A 141 -5.10 10.97 8.89
CA ASN A 141 -4.22 12.03 9.40
C ASN A 141 -4.92 13.01 10.35
N ARG A 142 -6.23 13.23 10.19
CA ARG A 142 -6.98 14.16 11.05
C ARG A 142 -7.25 13.60 12.44
N PHE A 143 -7.25 12.30 12.61
CA PHE A 143 -7.47 11.67 13.91
C PHE A 143 -6.27 11.77 14.84
N ASN A 144 -5.05 11.69 14.32
CA ASN A 144 -3.85 11.78 15.14
C ASN A 144 -3.74 13.11 15.89
N GLU A 145 -4.13 14.22 15.24
CA GLU A 145 -4.15 15.54 15.87
C GLU A 145 -5.18 15.61 17.00
N GLN A 146 -6.44 15.27 16.71
CA GLN A 146 -7.53 15.32 17.69
C GLN A 146 -7.23 14.38 18.87
N TYR A 147 -6.71 13.22 18.56
CA TYR A 147 -6.35 12.22 19.56
C TYR A 147 -5.20 12.71 20.45
N GLY A 148 -4.17 13.28 19.82
CA GLY A 148 -3.07 13.92 20.53
C GLY A 148 -3.54 15.03 21.46
N LEU A 149 -4.49 15.86 21.01
CA LEU A 149 -5.10 16.93 21.82
C LEU A 149 -5.83 16.38 23.04
N ILE A 150 -6.61 15.31 22.90
CA ILE A 150 -7.32 14.72 24.06
C ILE A 150 -6.32 14.05 25.01
N LYS A 151 -5.31 13.34 24.51
CA LYS A 151 -4.26 12.74 25.35
C LYS A 151 -3.55 13.82 26.19
N VAL A 152 -3.18 14.94 25.58
CA VAL A 152 -2.62 16.10 26.28
C VAL A 152 -3.59 16.62 27.36
N ALA A 153 -4.87 16.78 27.02
CA ALA A 153 -5.90 17.25 27.96
C ALA A 153 -6.10 16.29 29.15
N MET A 154 -5.90 14.99 28.94
CA MET A 154 -6.00 13.96 29.96
C MET A 154 -4.71 13.77 30.79
N GLY A 155 -3.61 14.45 30.43
CA GLY A 155 -2.34 14.38 31.12
C GLY A 155 -1.34 13.38 30.51
N ASP A 156 -1.68 12.69 29.43
CA ASP A 156 -0.75 11.83 28.68
C ASP A 156 0.06 12.69 27.68
N TYR A 157 0.94 13.56 28.24
CA TYR A 157 1.68 14.55 27.44
C TYR A 157 2.66 13.92 26.48
N VAL A 158 3.36 12.84 26.88
CA VAL A 158 4.40 12.20 26.07
C VAL A 158 3.79 11.64 24.78
N ASN A 159 2.76 10.80 24.89
CA ASN A 159 2.11 10.19 23.74
C ASN A 159 1.31 11.21 22.94
N GLY A 160 0.66 12.15 23.63
CA GLY A 160 -0.11 13.23 22.99
C GLY A 160 0.77 14.12 22.11
N ILE A 161 1.91 14.63 22.62
CA ILE A 161 2.87 15.44 21.88
C ILE A 161 3.51 14.63 20.73
N ALA A 162 3.81 13.34 20.96
CA ALA A 162 4.34 12.48 19.90
C ALA A 162 3.36 12.36 18.70
N LEU A 163 2.06 12.18 18.97
CA LEU A 163 1.03 12.16 17.93
C LEU A 163 0.93 13.50 17.19
N LEU A 164 0.94 14.63 17.92
CA LEU A 164 0.89 15.97 17.33
C LEU A 164 2.11 16.25 16.43
N LYS A 165 3.30 15.86 16.87
CA LYS A 165 4.53 15.97 16.06
C LYS A 165 4.51 15.06 14.84
N ARG A 166 4.01 13.83 14.97
CA ARG A 166 3.84 12.92 13.83
C ARG A 166 2.92 13.52 12.78
N GLU A 167 1.83 14.14 13.20
CA GLU A 167 0.90 14.83 12.31
C GLU A 167 1.52 16.06 11.64
N LEU A 168 2.36 16.81 12.36
CA LEU A 168 3.14 17.90 11.78
C LEU A 168 4.08 17.40 10.69
N MET A 169 4.81 16.29 10.92
CA MET A 169 5.74 15.70 9.95
C MET A 169 5.02 15.18 8.70
N THR A 170 3.87 14.52 8.85
CA THR A 170 3.09 14.06 7.70
C THR A 170 2.57 15.22 6.86
N SER A 171 2.25 16.34 7.48
CA SER A 171 1.81 17.56 6.79
C SER A 171 2.92 18.26 6.00
N THR A 172 4.20 18.08 6.34
CA THR A 172 5.34 18.63 5.58
C THR A 172 5.54 17.94 4.23
N HIS A 173 5.10 16.70 4.08
CA HIS A 173 5.12 15.98 2.80
C HIS A 173 4.01 16.43 1.84
N LEU A 174 3.00 17.15 2.32
CA LEU A 174 2.09 17.87 1.45
C LEU A 174 2.90 18.98 0.78
N LYS A 175 3.35 18.72 -0.47
CA LYS A 175 4.10 19.68 -1.27
C LYS A 175 3.40 21.02 -1.19
N LEU A 176 4.07 22.03 -0.65
CA LEU A 176 3.59 23.41 -0.63
C LEU A 176 3.24 23.77 -2.07
N GLY A 177 1.94 23.87 -2.38
CA GLY A 177 1.47 24.29 -3.71
C GLY A 177 1.95 25.70 -4.03
N VAL A 178 1.92 26.06 -5.31
CA VAL A 178 2.23 27.42 -5.77
C VAL A 178 1.00 28.30 -5.53
N GLY A 179 1.21 29.57 -5.15
CA GLY A 179 0.13 30.57 -5.00
C GLY A 179 -0.72 30.40 -3.76
N GLU A 180 -2.03 30.52 -3.88
CA GLU A 180 -3.02 30.53 -2.78
C GLU A 180 -3.03 29.22 -1.96
N LYS A 181 -2.78 28.08 -2.59
CA LYS A 181 -2.63 26.79 -1.88
C LYS A 181 -1.44 26.80 -0.92
N LYS A 182 -0.37 27.53 -1.27
CA LYS A 182 0.82 27.68 -0.43
C LYS A 182 0.50 28.45 0.85
N VAL A 183 -0.28 29.52 0.77
CA VAL A 183 -0.70 30.33 1.94
C VAL A 183 -1.57 29.51 2.89
N MET A 184 -2.55 28.78 2.36
CA MET A 184 -3.43 27.94 3.17
C MET A 184 -2.66 26.82 3.88
N ASN A 185 -1.71 26.18 3.22
CA ASN A 185 -0.88 25.16 3.82
C ASN A 185 0.03 25.71 4.93
N LYS A 186 0.55 26.93 4.78
CA LYS A 186 1.36 27.59 5.81
C LYS A 186 0.55 27.93 7.06
N LYS A 187 -0.70 28.40 6.90
CA LYS A 187 -1.62 28.61 8.02
C LYS A 187 -1.86 27.32 8.79
N LEU A 188 -2.22 26.24 8.11
CA LEU A 188 -2.43 24.95 8.74
C LEU A 188 -1.18 24.46 9.49
N PHE A 189 -0.01 24.70 8.93
CA PHE A 189 1.26 24.35 9.55
C PHE A 189 1.55 25.18 10.80
N ALA A 190 1.27 26.49 10.74
CA ALA A 190 1.39 27.41 11.89
C ALA A 190 0.41 27.01 13.02
N ASP A 191 -0.84 26.64 12.68
CA ASP A 191 -1.81 26.18 13.66
C ASP A 191 -1.32 24.90 14.38
N LYS A 192 -0.69 23.96 13.67
CA LYS A 192 -0.09 22.76 14.29
C LYS A 192 1.05 23.11 15.24
N HIS A 193 1.91 24.05 14.88
CA HIS A 193 2.94 24.56 15.78
C HIS A 193 2.35 25.20 17.03
N ASN A 194 1.29 26.00 16.91
CA ASN A 194 0.57 26.58 18.05
C ASN A 194 0.03 25.50 18.99
N ILE A 195 -0.60 24.45 18.44
CA ILE A 195 -1.14 23.32 19.20
C ILE A 195 -0.03 22.60 19.99
N ILE A 196 1.10 22.34 19.35
CA ILE A 196 2.26 21.68 19.98
C ILE A 196 2.84 22.58 21.09
N GLY A 197 2.94 23.90 20.85
CA GLY A 197 3.39 24.86 21.86
C GLY A 197 2.48 24.87 23.10
N GLU A 198 1.16 24.88 22.92
CA GLU A 198 0.20 24.79 24.03
C GLU A 198 0.34 23.46 24.79
N ALA A 199 0.56 22.34 24.08
CA ALA A 199 0.79 21.05 24.72
C ALA A 199 2.06 21.02 25.57
N TYR A 200 3.14 21.68 25.13
CA TYR A 200 4.36 21.82 25.91
C TYR A 200 4.18 22.72 27.14
N GLN A 201 3.41 23.83 27.07
CA GLN A 201 3.05 24.60 28.25
C GLN A 201 2.31 23.75 29.28
N MET A 202 1.36 22.91 28.85
CA MET A 202 0.65 21.99 29.74
C MET A 202 1.58 20.93 30.35
N TYR A 203 2.53 20.42 29.57
CA TYR A 203 3.52 19.47 30.08
C TYR A 203 4.46 20.10 31.11
N TYR A 204 4.81 21.37 30.94
CA TYR A 204 5.57 22.11 31.95
C TYR A 204 4.84 22.20 33.29
N ILE A 205 3.52 22.41 33.29
CA ILE A 205 2.73 22.50 34.53
C ILE A 205 2.89 21.23 35.39
N GLN A 206 2.96 20.05 34.76
CA GLN A 206 3.16 18.78 35.44
C GLN A 206 4.62 18.52 35.81
N SER A 207 5.55 18.72 34.86
CA SER A 207 6.95 18.28 34.99
C SER A 207 7.86 19.29 35.67
N LYS A 208 7.47 20.58 35.64
CA LYS A 208 8.27 21.73 36.11
C LYS A 208 9.65 21.88 35.45
N LYS A 209 9.90 21.21 34.29
CA LYS A 209 11.15 21.24 33.57
C LYS A 209 11.18 22.41 32.57
N PRO A 210 12.13 23.41 32.72
CA PRO A 210 12.17 24.61 31.87
C PRO A 210 12.23 24.35 30.37
N VAL A 211 12.88 23.26 29.95
CA VAL A 211 13.00 22.86 28.54
C VAL A 211 11.64 22.76 27.81
N PHE A 212 10.56 22.50 28.53
CA PHE A 212 9.24 22.46 27.92
C PHE A 212 8.63 23.84 27.66
N LEU A 213 8.98 24.86 28.47
CA LEU A 213 8.64 26.24 28.14
C LEU A 213 9.42 26.76 26.96
N ASP A 214 10.74 26.42 26.87
CA ASP A 214 11.58 26.77 25.73
C ASP A 214 11.01 26.15 24.45
N SER A 215 10.62 24.87 24.51
CA SER A 215 9.96 24.19 23.41
C SER A 215 8.63 24.84 23.02
N ALA A 216 7.82 25.26 23.99
CA ALA A 216 6.56 25.95 23.73
C ALA A 216 6.79 27.28 23.01
N ASN A 217 7.71 28.10 23.52
CA ASN A 217 8.05 29.41 22.95
C ASN A 217 8.63 29.28 21.55
N TYR A 218 9.49 28.27 21.30
CA TYR A 218 9.99 27.95 19.96
C TYR A 218 8.84 27.72 18.97
N HIS A 219 7.89 26.85 19.33
CA HIS A 219 6.76 26.54 18.45
C HIS A 219 5.85 27.77 18.22
N PHE A 220 5.60 28.59 19.22
CA PHE A 220 4.81 29.83 19.07
C PHE A 220 5.51 30.84 18.16
N THR A 221 6.82 31.00 18.31
CA THR A 221 7.62 31.90 17.46
C THR A 221 7.62 31.45 16.01
N VAL A 222 7.80 30.15 15.75
CA VAL A 222 7.74 29.59 14.38
C VAL A 222 6.38 29.87 13.76
N ALA A 223 5.28 29.59 14.48
CA ALA A 223 3.93 29.82 13.99
C ALA A 223 3.67 31.30 13.68
N ALA A 224 4.03 32.19 14.60
CA ALA A 224 3.80 33.63 14.44
C ALA A 224 4.64 34.21 13.30
N THR A 225 5.90 33.82 13.17
CA THR A 225 6.79 34.26 12.07
C THR A 225 6.20 33.90 10.71
N MET A 226 5.72 32.65 10.55
CA MET A 226 5.10 32.19 9.29
C MET A 226 3.85 33.00 8.94
N LEU A 227 2.96 33.25 9.91
CA LEU A 227 1.70 33.96 9.68
C LEU A 227 1.93 35.45 9.42
N ILE A 228 2.89 36.09 10.11
CA ILE A 228 3.21 37.50 9.92
C ILE A 228 3.88 37.74 8.57
N GLN A 229 4.82 36.88 8.16
CA GLN A 229 5.49 36.98 6.85
C GLN A 229 4.51 36.86 5.67
N ASP A 230 3.46 36.05 5.83
CA ASP A 230 2.45 35.90 4.78
C ASP A 230 1.30 36.91 4.93
N ASN A 231 1.44 37.93 5.78
CA ASN A 231 0.43 38.95 6.08
C ASN A 231 -0.92 38.35 6.51
N PHE A 232 -0.88 37.21 7.21
CA PHE A 232 -2.11 36.50 7.64
C PHE A 232 -2.52 37.00 9.03
N TYR A 233 -3.47 37.94 9.09
CA TYR A 233 -3.96 38.58 10.31
C TYR A 233 -2.83 39.03 11.26
N PRO A 234 -1.89 39.86 10.79
CA PRO A 234 -0.64 40.10 11.51
C PRO A 234 -0.86 40.70 12.90
N GLU A 235 -1.84 41.61 13.07
CA GLU A 235 -2.15 42.20 14.36
C GLU A 235 -2.75 41.20 15.36
N TYR A 236 -3.71 40.39 14.91
CA TYR A 236 -4.26 39.32 15.75
C TYR A 236 -3.20 38.27 16.10
N THR A 237 -2.38 37.87 15.15
CA THR A 237 -1.27 36.93 15.36
C THR A 237 -0.26 37.44 16.37
N LYS A 238 0.14 38.73 16.30
CA LYS A 238 1.01 39.36 17.27
C LYS A 238 0.39 39.41 18.66
N ALA A 239 -0.90 39.75 18.75
CA ALA A 239 -1.60 39.75 20.02
C ALA A 239 -1.60 38.34 20.67
N LEU A 240 -1.89 37.29 19.90
CA LEU A 240 -1.86 35.91 20.40
C LEU A 240 -0.45 35.47 20.80
N LEU A 241 0.60 35.87 20.05
CA LEU A 241 1.98 35.57 20.42
C LEU A 241 2.30 36.17 21.79
N TYR A 242 2.03 37.46 21.98
CA TYR A 242 2.22 38.13 23.30
C TYR A 242 1.44 37.42 24.42
N MET A 243 0.22 36.97 24.17
CA MET A 243 -0.57 36.22 25.15
C MET A 243 0.09 34.89 25.54
N ARG A 244 0.62 34.15 24.57
CA ARG A 244 1.31 32.86 24.77
C ARG A 244 2.63 33.02 25.51
N GLU A 245 3.43 34.01 25.12
CA GLU A 245 4.67 34.37 25.81
C GLU A 245 4.40 34.83 27.23
N ALA A 246 3.34 35.65 27.43
CA ALA A 246 2.91 36.07 28.76
C ALA A 246 2.57 34.88 29.66
N LYS A 247 1.81 33.91 29.12
CA LYS A 247 1.50 32.68 29.85
C LYS A 247 2.75 31.86 30.18
N SER A 248 3.72 31.77 29.26
CA SER A 248 4.99 31.10 29.54
C SER A 248 5.79 31.81 30.65
N ALA A 249 5.85 33.15 30.63
CA ALA A 249 6.49 33.93 31.68
C ALA A 249 5.80 33.74 33.04
N ALA A 250 4.46 33.76 33.08
CA ALA A 250 3.72 33.49 34.33
C ALA A 250 4.00 32.08 34.87
N LEU A 251 4.04 31.07 34.01
CA LEU A 251 4.36 29.70 34.39
C LEU A 251 5.82 29.58 34.94
N ALA A 252 6.74 30.39 34.44
CA ALA A 252 8.11 30.50 34.95
C ALA A 252 8.21 31.29 36.27
N GLY A 253 7.11 31.95 36.70
CA GLY A 253 7.09 32.79 37.93
C GLY A 253 7.42 34.26 37.70
N ASP A 254 7.70 34.68 36.46
CA ASP A 254 7.93 36.11 36.14
C ASP A 254 6.59 36.81 35.81
N TYR A 255 5.88 37.14 36.86
CA TYR A 255 4.55 37.79 36.73
C TYR A 255 4.63 39.22 36.24
N ALA A 256 5.75 39.92 36.50
CA ALA A 256 5.98 41.28 36.03
C ALA A 256 6.15 41.33 34.50
N GLN A 257 7.02 40.45 33.95
CA GLN A 257 7.21 40.30 32.51
C GLN A 257 5.89 39.83 31.86
N SER A 258 5.22 38.82 32.45
CA SER A 258 3.94 38.33 31.98
C SER A 258 2.89 39.43 31.84
N LEU A 259 2.71 40.27 32.89
CA LEU A 259 1.75 41.37 32.87
C LEU A 259 2.09 42.41 31.79
N SER A 260 3.40 42.69 31.60
CA SER A 260 3.88 43.57 30.52
C SER A 260 3.50 43.06 29.15
N LEU A 261 3.71 41.75 28.91
CA LEU A 261 3.34 41.09 27.66
C LEU A 261 1.84 41.07 27.42
N TYR A 262 1.04 40.75 28.44
CA TYR A 262 -0.45 40.85 28.33
C TYR A 262 -0.88 42.27 27.96
N ARG A 263 -0.29 43.31 28.57
CA ARG A 263 -0.59 44.71 28.24
C ARG A 263 -0.22 45.04 26.80
N LYS A 264 0.94 44.56 26.31
CA LYS A 264 1.34 44.73 24.90
C LYS A 264 0.32 44.09 23.95
N GLY A 265 -0.08 42.84 24.20
CA GLY A 265 -1.07 42.13 23.39
C GLY A 265 -2.44 42.81 23.39
N LYS A 266 -2.90 43.37 24.54
CA LYS A 266 -4.18 44.07 24.65
C LYS A 266 -4.23 45.41 23.90
N LYS A 267 -3.13 45.98 23.46
CA LYS A 267 -3.14 47.20 22.61
C LYS A 267 -3.72 46.95 21.23
N TYR A 268 -3.71 45.71 20.75
CA TYR A 268 -4.27 45.31 19.45
C TYR A 268 -5.82 45.25 19.55
N LYS A 269 -6.52 46.25 19.02
CA LYS A 269 -8.00 46.36 19.12
C LYS A 269 -8.75 45.19 18.49
N VAL A 270 -8.13 44.55 17.48
CA VAL A 270 -8.73 43.42 16.76
C VAL A 270 -9.14 42.25 17.69
N ILE A 271 -8.52 42.10 18.86
CA ILE A 271 -8.91 41.06 19.83
C ILE A 271 -10.29 41.28 20.44
N ASN A 272 -10.81 42.51 20.44
CA ASN A 272 -12.09 42.84 21.09
C ASN A 272 -13.30 42.15 20.43
N ASP A 273 -13.16 41.77 19.15
CA ASP A 273 -14.19 41.02 18.44
C ASP A 273 -14.16 39.52 18.77
N HIS A 274 -13.14 39.08 19.52
CA HIS A 274 -12.90 37.70 19.90
C HIS A 274 -13.07 37.50 21.42
N VAL A 275 -14.28 37.30 21.88
CA VAL A 275 -14.65 37.20 23.31
C VAL A 275 -13.76 36.25 24.08
N ARG A 276 -13.47 35.07 23.52
CA ARG A 276 -12.59 34.04 24.13
C ARG A 276 -11.15 34.55 24.32
N THR A 277 -10.63 35.28 23.35
CA THR A 277 -9.28 35.85 23.42
C THR A 277 -9.21 36.89 24.54
N VAL A 278 -10.21 37.79 24.61
CA VAL A 278 -10.34 38.79 25.69
C VAL A 278 -10.39 38.11 27.06
N GLN A 279 -11.18 37.03 27.20
CA GLN A 279 -11.26 36.25 28.45
C GLN A 279 -9.91 35.68 28.89
N LEU A 280 -9.11 35.15 27.95
CA LEU A 280 -7.78 34.60 28.26
C LEU A 280 -6.82 35.71 28.73
N PHE A 281 -6.89 36.88 28.12
CA PHE A 281 -6.12 38.03 28.57
C PHE A 281 -6.56 38.50 29.98
N ASP A 282 -7.86 38.61 30.23
CA ASP A 282 -8.39 39.05 31.52
C ASP A 282 -8.04 38.06 32.64
N LEU A 283 -8.15 36.75 32.39
CA LEU A 283 -7.78 35.72 33.36
C LEU A 283 -6.24 35.70 33.62
N GLY A 284 -5.43 35.78 32.56
CA GLY A 284 -3.99 35.83 32.72
C GLY A 284 -3.48 37.05 33.47
N MET A 285 -4.10 38.22 33.24
CA MET A 285 -3.83 39.41 34.02
C MET A 285 -4.31 39.27 35.48
N ALA A 286 -5.46 38.66 35.73
CA ALA A 286 -5.95 38.38 37.08
C ALA A 286 -4.96 37.49 37.85
N ASP A 287 -4.41 36.47 37.21
CA ASP A 287 -3.39 35.58 37.78
C ASP A 287 -2.09 36.31 38.14
N CYS A 288 -1.56 37.13 37.21
CA CYS A 288 -0.41 37.97 37.50
C CYS A 288 -0.61 38.90 38.70
N PHE A 289 -1.73 39.63 38.72
CA PHE A 289 -2.05 40.54 39.83
C PHE A 289 -2.23 39.79 41.16
N HIS A 290 -2.83 38.61 41.11
CA HIS A 290 -2.99 37.77 42.29
C HIS A 290 -1.61 37.38 42.89
N HIS A 291 -0.71 36.85 42.06
CA HIS A 291 0.63 36.46 42.51
C HIS A 291 1.48 37.64 42.94
N MET A 292 1.22 38.82 42.37
CA MET A 292 1.85 40.09 42.80
C MET A 292 1.17 40.71 44.04
N LYS A 293 0.20 40.01 44.66
CA LYS A 293 -0.57 40.46 45.83
C LYS A 293 -1.37 41.77 45.63
N GLN A 294 -1.69 42.10 44.36
CA GLN A 294 -2.51 43.24 44.00
C GLN A 294 -3.99 42.85 43.97
N VAL A 295 -4.57 42.72 45.17
CA VAL A 295 -5.90 42.12 45.41
C VAL A 295 -7.01 42.79 44.61
N ASP A 296 -7.05 44.13 44.56
CA ASP A 296 -8.14 44.83 43.85
C ASP A 296 -8.08 44.66 42.35
N SER A 297 -6.88 44.68 41.77
CA SER A 297 -6.71 44.42 40.35
C SER A 297 -7.05 42.97 39.99
N ALA A 298 -6.58 41.99 40.77
CA ALA A 298 -6.92 40.57 40.58
C ALA A 298 -8.44 40.38 40.66
N PHE A 299 -9.08 40.94 41.65
CA PHE A 299 -10.54 40.89 41.81
C PHE A 299 -11.29 41.46 40.61
N PHE A 300 -10.87 42.64 40.12
CA PHE A 300 -11.48 43.30 38.97
C PHE A 300 -11.44 42.42 37.73
N TYR A 301 -10.26 41.89 37.36
CA TYR A 301 -10.10 41.06 36.17
C TYR A 301 -10.78 39.71 36.31
N CYS A 302 -10.77 39.08 37.48
CA CYS A 302 -11.53 37.86 37.75
C CYS A 302 -13.02 38.06 37.60
N LYS A 303 -13.57 39.13 38.17
CA LYS A 303 -14.98 39.45 38.05
C LYS A 303 -15.40 39.67 36.59
N LYS A 304 -14.56 40.33 35.81
CA LYS A 304 -14.75 40.52 34.37
C LYS A 304 -14.74 39.21 33.63
N TYR A 305 -13.78 38.34 33.92
CA TYR A 305 -13.70 36.98 33.35
C TYR A 305 -14.94 36.15 33.68
N ILE A 306 -15.35 36.08 34.93
CA ILE A 306 -16.51 35.31 35.39
C ILE A 306 -17.81 35.80 34.72
N LYS A 307 -17.97 37.12 34.56
CA LYS A 307 -19.13 37.68 33.85
C LYS A 307 -19.20 37.23 32.40
N SER A 308 -18.06 37.26 31.69
CA SER A 308 -18.03 36.83 30.30
C SER A 308 -18.12 35.30 30.16
N TYR A 309 -17.65 34.54 31.16
CA TYR A 309 -17.80 33.08 31.20
C TYR A 309 -19.27 32.62 31.22
N GLN A 310 -20.15 33.36 31.87
CA GLN A 310 -21.59 33.04 31.89
C GLN A 310 -22.20 32.98 30.49
N ILE A 311 -21.60 33.69 29.54
CA ILE A 311 -22.03 33.74 28.13
C ILE A 311 -21.41 32.58 27.35
N THR A 312 -20.10 32.38 27.48
CA THR A 312 -19.35 31.45 26.61
C THR A 312 -19.27 30.03 27.13
N LYS A 313 -19.27 29.86 28.45
CA LYS A 313 -19.12 28.58 29.18
C LYS A 313 -17.89 27.76 28.79
N VAL A 314 -16.82 28.44 28.31
CA VAL A 314 -15.60 27.84 27.82
C VAL A 314 -14.60 27.59 28.94
N SER A 315 -14.04 26.37 29.00
CA SER A 315 -13.00 25.93 29.93
C SER A 315 -13.40 26.04 31.40
N LYS A 316 -13.87 24.92 31.94
CA LYS A 316 -14.15 24.76 33.37
C LYS A 316 -12.88 24.93 34.22
N GLU A 317 -11.72 24.54 33.69
CA GLU A 317 -10.40 24.66 34.35
C GLU A 317 -10.04 26.14 34.56
N ASN A 318 -10.28 26.98 33.55
CA ASN A 318 -10.05 28.43 33.66
C ASN A 318 -11.06 29.09 34.66
N LEU A 319 -12.32 28.61 34.70
CA LEU A 319 -13.29 29.06 35.68
C LEU A 319 -12.86 28.64 37.09
N LEU A 320 -12.35 27.43 37.28
CA LEU A 320 -11.83 26.96 38.55
C LEU A 320 -10.70 27.87 39.04
N MET A 321 -9.75 28.22 38.15
CA MET A 321 -8.68 29.16 38.43
C MET A 321 -9.26 30.53 38.90
N ALA A 322 -10.26 31.05 38.19
CA ALA A 322 -10.90 32.32 38.57
C ALA A 322 -11.61 32.23 39.93
N TYR A 323 -12.30 31.11 40.24
CA TYR A 323 -12.94 30.95 41.55
C TYR A 323 -11.90 30.85 42.68
N ASN A 324 -10.77 30.17 42.46
CA ASN A 324 -9.70 30.10 43.44
C ASN A 324 -9.10 31.50 43.71
N ILE A 325 -8.85 32.30 42.67
CA ILE A 325 -8.38 33.68 42.83
C ILE A 325 -9.42 34.52 43.58
N MET A 326 -10.72 34.40 43.25
CA MET A 326 -11.81 35.11 43.97
C MET A 326 -11.88 34.71 45.43
N THR A 327 -11.71 33.40 45.76
CA THR A 327 -11.68 32.93 47.15
C THR A 327 -10.59 33.65 47.93
N GLN A 328 -9.40 33.74 47.37
CA GLN A 328 -8.25 34.36 48.02
C GLN A 328 -8.41 35.89 48.11
N CYS A 329 -8.97 36.53 47.07
CA CYS A 329 -9.27 37.96 47.09
C CYS A 329 -10.29 38.31 48.19
N TYR A 330 -11.37 37.55 48.34
CA TYR A 330 -12.35 37.78 49.41
C TYR A 330 -11.76 37.49 50.82
N SER A 331 -10.94 36.44 50.92
CA SER A 331 -10.21 36.15 52.18
C SER A 331 -9.30 37.31 52.56
N ALA A 332 -8.52 37.86 51.64
CA ALA A 332 -7.65 39.02 51.86
C ALA A 332 -8.42 40.28 52.23
N LYS A 333 -9.69 40.39 51.85
CA LYS A 333 -10.62 41.48 52.19
C LYS A 333 -11.42 41.21 53.46
N ASN A 334 -11.15 40.13 54.20
CA ASN A 334 -11.87 39.65 55.37
C ASN A 334 -13.38 39.38 55.13
N ASP A 335 -13.78 39.13 53.88
CA ASP A 335 -15.14 38.73 53.53
C ASP A 335 -15.23 37.18 53.52
N THR A 336 -15.33 36.61 54.72
CA THR A 336 -15.36 35.15 54.90
C THR A 336 -16.57 34.50 54.25
N LYS A 337 -17.71 35.20 54.19
CA LYS A 337 -18.93 34.69 53.56
C LYS A 337 -18.76 34.45 52.07
N ASN A 338 -18.24 35.43 51.34
CA ASN A 338 -18.03 35.30 49.91
C ASN A 338 -16.81 34.40 49.62
N ALA A 339 -15.75 34.39 50.44
CA ALA A 339 -14.64 33.45 50.31
C ALA A 339 -15.15 32.00 50.41
N TYR A 340 -15.97 31.67 51.41
CA TYR A 340 -16.59 30.36 51.53
C TYR A 340 -17.46 29.98 50.33
N ARG A 341 -18.29 30.90 49.84
CA ARG A 341 -19.14 30.69 48.65
C ARG A 341 -18.33 30.34 47.40
N TYR A 342 -17.21 31.02 47.14
CA TYR A 342 -16.37 30.74 45.98
C TYR A 342 -15.55 29.47 46.16
N ALA A 343 -15.12 29.14 47.38
CA ALA A 343 -14.47 27.86 47.68
C ALA A 343 -15.42 26.67 47.42
N GLN A 344 -16.69 26.81 47.82
CA GLN A 344 -17.72 25.81 47.56
C GLN A 344 -17.96 25.61 46.05
N LYS A 345 -18.06 26.71 45.26
CA LYS A 345 -18.13 26.64 43.80
C LYS A 345 -16.89 26.00 43.17
N SER A 346 -15.72 26.24 43.72
CA SER A 346 -14.48 25.56 43.27
C SER A 346 -14.57 24.06 43.48
N LEU A 347 -15.04 23.61 44.65
CA LEU A 347 -15.16 22.17 44.96
C LEU A 347 -16.17 21.47 44.05
N GLU A 348 -17.36 22.06 43.83
CA GLU A 348 -18.36 21.53 42.91
C GLU A 348 -17.80 21.40 41.47
N LEU A 349 -17.01 22.39 41.04
CA LEU A 349 -16.41 22.41 39.73
C LEU A 349 -15.29 21.36 39.58
N ILE A 350 -14.46 21.16 40.62
CA ILE A 350 -13.47 20.08 40.68
C ILE A 350 -14.13 18.73 40.49
N GLN A 351 -15.18 18.43 41.26
CA GLN A 351 -15.93 17.18 41.14
C GLN A 351 -16.50 16.97 39.72
N SER A 352 -17.03 18.04 39.11
CA SER A 352 -17.51 18.00 37.73
C SER A 352 -16.38 17.69 36.72
N ILE A 353 -15.21 18.33 36.86
CA ILE A 353 -14.04 18.12 35.99
C ILE A 353 -13.51 16.70 36.14
N GLU A 354 -13.35 16.20 37.36
CA GLU A 354 -12.88 14.84 37.63
C GLU A 354 -13.84 13.78 37.08
N GLY A 355 -15.14 13.97 37.22
CA GLY A 355 -16.13 13.07 36.63
C GLY A 355 -16.03 12.96 35.11
N ILE A 356 -15.85 14.07 34.41
CA ILE A 356 -15.64 14.10 32.95
C ILE A 356 -14.31 13.45 32.60
N LYS A 357 -13.24 13.79 33.35
CA LYS A 357 -11.89 13.25 33.10
C LYS A 357 -11.87 11.72 33.22
N ASN A 358 -12.49 11.17 34.27
CA ASN A 358 -12.56 9.72 34.48
C ASN A 358 -13.31 9.00 33.34
N LYS A 359 -14.45 9.54 32.89
CA LYS A 359 -15.18 9.01 31.73
C LYS A 359 -14.32 9.04 30.46
N SER A 360 -13.63 10.14 30.23
CA SER A 360 -12.78 10.34 29.06
C SER A 360 -11.57 9.41 29.06
N LEU A 361 -10.95 9.18 30.23
CA LEU A 361 -9.84 8.24 30.37
C LEU A 361 -10.26 6.80 30.07
N ASN A 362 -11.44 6.39 30.55
CA ASN A 362 -11.98 5.06 30.24
C ASN A 362 -12.23 4.90 28.73
N PHE A 363 -12.76 5.92 28.08
CA PHE A 363 -12.98 5.92 26.62
C PHE A 363 -11.63 5.84 25.88
N LEU A 364 -10.65 6.64 26.28
CA LEU A 364 -9.29 6.65 25.74
C LEU A 364 -8.63 5.28 25.85
N HIS A 365 -8.71 4.63 27.01
CA HIS A 365 -8.15 3.31 27.23
C HIS A 365 -8.76 2.27 26.27
N ASN A 366 -10.07 2.24 26.16
CA ASN A 366 -10.76 1.34 25.24
C ASN A 366 -10.38 1.60 23.77
N TYR A 367 -10.22 2.86 23.39
CA TYR A 367 -9.80 3.23 22.06
C TYR A 367 -8.35 2.83 21.79
N ASP A 368 -7.40 3.04 22.71
CA ASP A 368 -6.02 2.58 22.60
C ASP A 368 -5.93 1.07 22.41
N LEU A 369 -6.71 0.29 23.20
CA LEU A 369 -6.82 -1.15 23.03
C LEU A 369 -7.31 -1.54 21.63
N THR A 370 -8.27 -0.80 21.08
CA THR A 370 -8.79 -1.05 19.73
C THR A 370 -7.71 -0.78 18.67
N ILE A 371 -6.97 0.32 18.79
CA ILE A 371 -5.86 0.64 17.86
C ILE A 371 -4.77 -0.42 17.93
N ILE A 372 -4.34 -0.79 19.14
CA ILE A 372 -3.31 -1.82 19.34
C ILE A 372 -3.74 -3.15 18.70
N LYS A 373 -5.01 -3.53 18.87
CA LYS A 373 -5.59 -4.72 18.24
C LYS A 373 -5.60 -4.63 16.72
N GLU A 374 -5.99 -3.48 16.15
CA GLU A 374 -5.96 -3.24 14.69
C GLU A 374 -4.54 -3.31 14.13
N GLU A 375 -3.57 -2.70 14.81
CA GLU A 375 -2.16 -2.74 14.40
C GLU A 375 -1.57 -4.16 14.52
N SER A 376 -1.88 -4.86 15.61
CA SER A 376 -1.50 -6.26 15.79
C SER A 376 -2.05 -7.15 14.66
N ASN A 377 -3.32 -6.98 14.31
CA ASN A 377 -3.93 -7.72 13.20
C ASN A 377 -3.26 -7.42 11.85
N LYS A 378 -2.88 -6.17 11.59
CA LYS A 378 -2.13 -5.79 10.36
C LYS A 378 -0.75 -6.47 10.32
N ILE A 379 -0.05 -6.53 11.46
CA ILE A 379 1.25 -7.20 11.58
C ILE A 379 1.10 -8.70 11.33
N ILE A 380 0.08 -9.34 11.92
CA ILE A 380 -0.22 -10.76 11.71
C ILE A 380 -0.54 -11.03 10.24
N ALA A 381 -1.39 -10.22 9.62
CA ALA A 381 -1.74 -10.35 8.20
C ALA A 381 -0.50 -10.21 7.29
N SER A 382 0.37 -9.24 7.58
CA SER A 382 1.64 -9.07 6.88
C SER A 382 2.55 -10.30 7.02
N LYS A 383 2.72 -10.81 8.24
CA LYS A 383 3.51 -12.04 8.48
C LYS A 383 2.95 -13.24 7.72
N ASN A 384 1.63 -13.40 7.67
CA ASN A 384 0.99 -14.49 6.93
C ASN A 384 1.20 -14.33 5.42
N TYR A 385 1.11 -13.11 4.89
CA TYR A 385 1.44 -12.83 3.50
C TYR A 385 2.89 -13.24 3.15
N PHE A 386 3.87 -12.83 3.97
CA PHE A 386 5.26 -13.24 3.77
C PHE A 386 5.46 -14.76 3.83
N LYS A 387 4.77 -15.47 4.73
CA LYS A 387 4.80 -16.95 4.75
C LYS A 387 4.30 -17.55 3.44
N ILE A 388 3.19 -17.05 2.89
CA ILE A 388 2.64 -17.54 1.62
C ILE A 388 3.64 -17.29 0.46
N VAL A 389 4.26 -16.11 0.42
CA VAL A 389 5.29 -15.79 -0.58
C VAL A 389 6.48 -16.73 -0.49
N ILE A 390 6.98 -17.01 0.72
CA ILE A 390 8.11 -17.94 0.92
C ILE A 390 7.73 -19.35 0.46
N ILE A 391 6.54 -19.86 0.80
CA ILE A 391 6.05 -21.16 0.35
C ILE A 391 5.97 -21.20 -1.18
N GLY A 392 5.48 -20.13 -1.82
CA GLY A 392 5.46 -20.01 -3.28
C GLY A 392 6.86 -20.10 -3.92
N ILE A 393 7.83 -19.40 -3.35
CA ILE A 393 9.22 -19.45 -3.82
C ILE A 393 9.82 -20.86 -3.67
N LEU A 394 9.59 -21.52 -2.53
CA LEU A 394 10.05 -22.89 -2.29
C LEU A 394 9.41 -23.88 -3.27
N PHE A 395 8.13 -23.69 -3.60
CA PHE A 395 7.45 -24.51 -4.60
C PHE A 395 8.04 -24.36 -5.99
N VAL A 396 8.32 -23.12 -6.42
CA VAL A 396 9.00 -22.85 -7.71
C VAL A 396 10.39 -23.46 -7.74
N LEU A 397 11.17 -23.33 -6.66
CA LEU A 397 12.50 -23.97 -6.54
C LEU A 397 12.38 -25.49 -6.65
N GLY A 398 11.38 -26.09 -6.02
CA GLY A 398 11.09 -27.53 -6.13
C GLY A 398 10.85 -27.97 -7.58
N ILE A 399 10.07 -27.19 -8.34
CA ILE A 399 9.84 -27.45 -9.78
C ILE A 399 11.13 -27.36 -10.58
N VAL A 400 11.97 -26.36 -10.33
CA VAL A 400 13.26 -26.20 -11.02
C VAL A 400 14.18 -27.37 -10.73
N VAL A 401 14.30 -27.79 -9.47
CA VAL A 401 15.12 -28.95 -9.06
C VAL A 401 14.60 -30.23 -9.71
N PHE A 402 13.28 -30.44 -9.66
CA PHE A 402 12.65 -31.61 -10.30
C PHE A 402 12.90 -31.63 -11.82
N SER A 403 12.74 -30.49 -12.48
CA SER A 403 13.01 -30.33 -13.91
C SER A 403 14.49 -30.63 -14.26
N PHE A 404 15.40 -30.17 -13.39
CA PHE A 404 16.83 -30.46 -13.54
C PHE A 404 17.13 -31.97 -13.42
N PHE A 405 16.57 -32.62 -12.40
CA PHE A 405 16.75 -34.07 -12.22
C PHE A 405 16.13 -34.88 -13.37
N TYR A 406 14.94 -34.46 -13.85
CA TYR A 406 14.30 -35.09 -15.02
C TYR A 406 15.17 -34.95 -16.27
N TYR A 407 15.70 -33.75 -16.52
CA TYR A 407 16.61 -33.50 -17.65
C TYR A 407 17.90 -34.29 -17.52
N TYR A 408 18.50 -34.35 -16.35
CA TYR A 408 19.71 -35.09 -16.06
C TYR A 408 19.52 -36.61 -16.29
N LYS A 409 18.42 -37.18 -15.80
CA LYS A 409 18.05 -38.59 -16.02
C LYS A 409 17.92 -38.88 -17.51
N LYS A 410 17.22 -38.03 -18.25
CA LYS A 410 17.06 -38.18 -19.70
C LYS A 410 18.38 -38.11 -20.49
N GLN A 411 19.29 -37.27 -20.07
CA GLN A 411 20.63 -37.19 -20.68
C GLN A 411 21.45 -38.45 -20.37
N LYS A 412 21.41 -38.96 -19.16
CA LYS A 412 22.07 -40.19 -18.76
C LYS A 412 21.56 -41.40 -19.55
N GLU A 413 20.27 -41.49 -19.77
CA GLU A 413 19.67 -42.55 -20.60
C GLU A 413 20.17 -42.50 -22.06
N LYS A 414 20.28 -41.32 -22.66
CA LYS A 414 20.84 -41.17 -24.01
C LYS A 414 22.31 -41.57 -24.06
N HIS A 415 23.07 -41.19 -23.04
CA HIS A 415 24.49 -41.54 -22.97
C HIS A 415 24.68 -43.03 -22.81
N ASN A 416 23.89 -43.69 -21.96
CA ASN A 416 23.94 -45.16 -21.82
C ASN A 416 23.58 -45.87 -23.13
N ARG A 417 22.58 -45.41 -23.88
CA ARG A 417 22.27 -45.97 -25.21
C ARG A 417 23.42 -45.81 -26.18
N PHE A 418 24.10 -44.66 -26.16
CA PHE A 418 25.27 -44.46 -27.00
C PHE A 418 26.40 -45.47 -26.67
N LEU A 419 26.69 -45.70 -25.40
CA LEU A 419 27.69 -46.67 -24.97
C LEU A 419 27.33 -48.09 -25.41
N HIS A 420 26.05 -48.46 -25.28
CA HIS A 420 25.59 -49.80 -25.72
C HIS A 420 25.79 -49.99 -27.22
N ILE A 421 25.42 -49.01 -28.06
CA ILE A 421 25.63 -49.08 -29.50
C ILE A 421 27.14 -49.26 -29.84
N ILE A 422 28.02 -48.52 -29.13
CA ILE A 422 29.48 -48.66 -29.35
C ILE A 422 29.96 -50.05 -28.96
N GLN A 423 29.46 -50.63 -27.88
CA GLN A 423 29.80 -51.97 -27.44
C GLN A 423 29.34 -53.00 -28.45
N ASP A 424 28.08 -52.94 -28.92
CA ASP A 424 27.52 -53.85 -29.92
C ASP A 424 28.32 -53.81 -31.22
N LEU A 425 28.77 -52.62 -31.66
CA LEU A 425 29.60 -52.48 -32.84
C LEU A 425 31.04 -53.10 -32.69
N LYS A 426 31.61 -53.07 -31.48
CA LYS A 426 32.88 -53.70 -31.17
C LYS A 426 32.77 -55.22 -31.13
N GLU A 427 31.69 -55.73 -30.52
CA GLU A 427 31.42 -57.15 -30.43
C GLU A 427 31.13 -57.79 -31.82
N SER A 428 30.36 -57.06 -32.67
CA SER A 428 30.13 -57.52 -34.05
C SER A 428 31.43 -57.67 -34.88
N LYS A 429 32.45 -56.85 -34.63
CA LYS A 429 33.77 -56.98 -35.27
C LYS A 429 34.54 -58.20 -34.80
N VAL A 430 34.32 -58.66 -33.58
CA VAL A 430 34.99 -59.84 -33.02
C VAL A 430 34.32 -61.12 -33.51
N THR A 431 32.99 -61.07 -33.82
CA THR A 431 32.20 -62.26 -34.20
C THR A 431 32.29 -62.59 -35.71
N GLU A 432 32.77 -61.67 -36.56
CA GLU A 432 33.02 -61.97 -37.98
C GLU A 432 34.13 -63.06 -38.20
N THR A 433 34.79 -63.54 -37.14
CA THR A 433 35.84 -64.58 -37.19
C THR A 433 35.34 -65.98 -36.79
N HIS A 434 34.10 -66.15 -36.32
CA HIS A 434 33.56 -67.46 -35.94
C HIS A 434 32.11 -67.69 -36.35
N THR A 435 31.96 -68.52 -37.39
CA THR A 435 30.97 -69.58 -37.69
C THR A 435 29.47 -69.38 -37.29
N THR A 436 28.72 -69.51 -38.38
CA THR A 436 27.37 -69.90 -38.57
C THR A 436 26.88 -71.07 -37.69
N GLU A 437 25.88 -70.83 -36.82
CA GLU A 437 24.94 -71.87 -36.41
C GLU A 437 23.56 -71.35 -36.62
N ILE A 438 22.82 -72.01 -37.50
CA ILE A 438 21.40 -71.77 -37.80
C ILE A 438 20.57 -72.51 -36.75
N ASN A 439 20.01 -71.84 -35.80
CA ASN A 439 19.00 -72.44 -34.93
C ASN A 439 17.64 -72.39 -35.62
N THR A 440 17.19 -73.54 -36.07
CA THR A 440 15.85 -73.78 -36.61
C THR A 440 14.87 -73.92 -35.46
N ILE A 441 14.06 -72.93 -35.22
CA ILE A 441 12.87 -73.02 -34.34
C ILE A 441 11.64 -73.21 -35.23
N ALA A 442 11.10 -74.43 -35.14
CA ALA A 442 9.79 -74.76 -35.79
C ALA A 442 8.65 -74.02 -35.13
N ILE A 443 7.92 -73.25 -35.90
CA ILE A 443 6.60 -72.72 -35.53
C ILE A 443 5.58 -73.18 -36.59
N GLU A 444 4.63 -73.95 -36.15
CA GLU A 444 3.48 -74.37 -36.94
C GLU A 444 2.65 -73.15 -37.36
N ALA A 445 2.45 -72.96 -38.66
CA ALA A 445 1.46 -72.06 -39.22
C ALA A 445 1.01 -72.53 -40.59
N GLN A 446 -0.24 -72.45 -40.83
CA GLN A 446 -1.10 -72.90 -41.95
C GLN A 446 -0.57 -72.62 -43.37
N PRO A 447 -1.02 -73.33 -44.40
CA PRO A 447 -0.34 -73.44 -45.68
C PRO A 447 -0.54 -72.21 -46.59
N LYS A 448 0.48 -71.40 -46.73
CA LYS A 448 0.74 -70.56 -47.91
C LYS A 448 2.01 -71.06 -48.56
N GLN A 449 2.03 -71.07 -49.89
CA GLN A 449 3.13 -71.52 -50.72
C GLN A 449 4.51 -71.43 -50.04
N VAL A 450 5.03 -72.58 -49.64
CA VAL A 450 6.35 -72.67 -48.95
C VAL A 450 7.40 -72.35 -49.95
N LEU A 451 8.34 -71.45 -49.67
CA LEU A 451 9.57 -71.27 -50.45
C LEU A 451 10.35 -72.54 -50.33
N ASP A 452 10.87 -73.04 -51.49
CA ASP A 452 11.76 -74.17 -51.53
C ASP A 452 13.05 -73.85 -50.76
N ASP A 453 13.53 -74.80 -49.92
CA ASP A 453 14.71 -74.62 -49.09
C ASP A 453 15.95 -74.28 -49.95
N GLU A 454 16.09 -74.86 -51.16
CA GLU A 454 17.16 -74.54 -52.12
C GLU A 454 17.09 -73.06 -52.57
N LEU A 455 15.90 -72.53 -52.77
CA LEU A 455 15.67 -71.10 -53.09
C LEU A 455 15.99 -70.18 -51.91
N ILE A 456 15.65 -70.58 -50.66
CA ILE A 456 16.00 -69.85 -49.45
C ILE A 456 17.49 -69.71 -49.30
N GLU A 457 18.23 -70.82 -49.44
CA GLU A 457 19.67 -70.81 -49.33
C GLU A 457 20.35 -70.00 -50.45
N LYS A 458 19.89 -70.11 -51.68
CA LYS A 458 20.34 -69.32 -52.83
C LYS A 458 20.14 -67.83 -52.60
N LEU A 459 18.92 -67.40 -52.06
CA LEU A 459 18.66 -66.01 -51.78
C LEU A 459 19.51 -65.50 -50.63
N ALA A 460 19.71 -66.30 -49.58
CA ALA A 460 20.56 -65.91 -48.43
C ALA A 460 22.01 -65.69 -48.89
N LEU A 461 22.59 -66.61 -49.63
CA LEU A 461 23.96 -66.51 -50.18
C LEU A 461 24.08 -65.31 -51.14
N GLY A 462 23.07 -65.08 -51.96
CA GLY A 462 23.02 -63.97 -52.90
C GLY A 462 22.96 -62.61 -52.21
N LEU A 463 22.15 -62.47 -51.20
CA LEU A 463 22.05 -61.27 -50.38
C LEU A 463 23.35 -61.00 -49.65
N LYS A 464 23.99 -62.03 -49.05
CA LYS A 464 25.31 -61.90 -48.37
C LYS A 464 26.37 -61.38 -49.32
N LYS A 465 26.39 -61.86 -50.59
CA LYS A 465 27.33 -61.32 -51.61
C LYS A 465 27.06 -59.84 -51.95
N LEU A 466 25.78 -59.42 -51.96
CA LEU A 466 25.42 -58.00 -52.20
C LEU A 466 25.79 -57.13 -51.01
N GLU A 467 25.69 -57.65 -49.80
CA GLU A 467 26.11 -56.98 -48.56
C GLU A 467 27.64 -56.76 -48.59
N GLN A 468 28.39 -57.79 -48.84
CA GLN A 468 29.90 -57.77 -48.94
C GLN A 468 30.40 -56.78 -50.00
N LYS A 469 29.61 -56.55 -51.06
CA LYS A 469 29.91 -55.59 -52.12
C LYS A 469 29.37 -54.21 -51.84
N GLU A 470 28.80 -54.00 -50.66
CA GLU A 470 28.17 -52.72 -50.22
C GLU A 470 27.13 -52.19 -51.23
N THR A 471 26.51 -53.09 -52.01
CA THR A 471 25.57 -52.72 -53.09
C THR A 471 24.36 -52.00 -52.53
N PHE A 472 24.04 -52.18 -51.25
CA PHE A 472 22.94 -51.53 -50.55
C PHE A 472 23.10 -49.98 -50.40
N LEU A 473 24.30 -49.46 -50.66
CA LEU A 473 24.57 -48.01 -50.65
C LEU A 473 24.05 -47.31 -51.92
N ASP A 474 23.82 -48.10 -53.01
CA ASP A 474 23.24 -47.52 -54.21
C ASP A 474 21.83 -47.00 -53.98
N PRO A 475 21.48 -45.75 -54.34
CA PRO A 475 20.13 -45.22 -54.26
C PRO A 475 19.07 -46.07 -54.97
N ASN A 476 19.46 -46.81 -55.98
CA ASN A 476 18.61 -47.69 -56.74
C ASN A 476 18.47 -49.11 -56.13
N PHE A 477 19.04 -49.36 -54.95
CA PHE A 477 18.88 -50.65 -54.27
C PHE A 477 17.45 -50.85 -53.79
N LYS A 478 16.61 -51.30 -54.71
CA LYS A 478 15.17 -51.56 -54.53
C LYS A 478 14.88 -53.04 -54.71
N LEU A 479 13.76 -53.49 -54.18
CA LEU A 479 13.34 -54.92 -54.26
C LEU A 479 13.44 -55.46 -55.68
N ALA A 480 13.01 -54.74 -56.70
CA ALA A 480 13.02 -55.14 -58.08
C ALA A 480 14.47 -55.27 -58.65
N PHE A 481 15.35 -54.34 -58.23
CA PHE A 481 16.77 -54.41 -58.61
C PHE A 481 17.50 -55.64 -58.02
N VAL A 482 17.23 -55.89 -56.74
CA VAL A 482 17.82 -57.05 -56.04
C VAL A 482 17.27 -58.37 -56.58
N ALA A 483 15.96 -58.46 -56.83
CA ALA A 483 15.33 -59.62 -57.42
C ALA A 483 15.97 -59.95 -58.78
N LYS A 484 16.21 -58.96 -59.65
CA LYS A 484 16.89 -59.17 -60.96
C LYS A 484 18.32 -59.62 -60.77
N LYS A 485 19.07 -59.10 -59.82
CA LYS A 485 20.47 -59.47 -59.51
C LYS A 485 20.57 -60.89 -58.95
N LEU A 486 19.56 -61.38 -58.26
CA LEU A 486 19.53 -62.73 -57.70
C LEU A 486 18.83 -63.76 -58.61
N ASN A 487 18.52 -63.38 -59.84
CA ASN A 487 17.79 -64.20 -60.81
C ASN A 487 16.46 -64.79 -60.20
N THR A 488 15.70 -63.91 -59.57
CA THR A 488 14.35 -64.21 -58.95
C THR A 488 13.37 -63.13 -59.29
N ASN A 489 12.13 -63.27 -58.87
CA ASN A 489 11.13 -62.25 -58.99
C ASN A 489 10.85 -61.50 -57.65
N THR A 490 10.19 -60.34 -57.72
CA THR A 490 9.93 -59.54 -56.56
C THR A 490 8.97 -60.20 -55.55
N ALA A 491 8.11 -61.11 -55.98
CA ALA A 491 7.19 -61.82 -55.13
C ALA A 491 7.94 -62.83 -54.22
N TYR A 492 8.80 -63.65 -54.76
CA TYR A 492 9.58 -64.57 -53.96
C TYR A 492 10.55 -63.85 -53.03
N LEU A 493 11.20 -62.79 -53.49
CA LEU A 493 12.09 -62.03 -52.65
C LEU A 493 11.37 -61.32 -51.52
N SER A 494 10.18 -60.75 -51.77
CA SER A 494 9.35 -60.18 -50.73
C SER A 494 8.87 -61.21 -49.72
N GLN A 495 8.51 -62.40 -50.20
CA GLN A 495 8.12 -63.50 -49.34
C GLN A 495 9.29 -63.99 -48.47
N TYR A 496 10.48 -64.08 -49.00
CA TYR A 496 11.68 -64.37 -48.24
C TYR A 496 11.94 -63.39 -47.10
N PHE A 497 11.84 -62.06 -47.36
CA PHE A 497 12.01 -61.06 -46.32
C PHE A 497 10.94 -61.19 -45.25
N ASN A 498 9.67 -61.40 -45.64
CA ASN A 498 8.57 -61.46 -44.68
C ASN A 498 8.53 -62.77 -43.88
N GLN A 499 8.84 -63.92 -44.52
CA GLN A 499 8.72 -65.23 -43.88
C GLN A 499 9.98 -65.69 -43.20
N VAL A 500 11.13 -65.50 -43.85
CA VAL A 500 12.43 -66.00 -43.36
C VAL A 500 13.13 -64.94 -42.50
N MET A 501 13.18 -63.71 -42.99
CA MET A 501 13.83 -62.62 -42.26
C MET A 501 12.93 -61.85 -41.30
N GLN A 502 11.64 -62.12 -41.33
CA GLN A 502 10.63 -61.47 -40.48
C GLN A 502 10.68 -59.94 -40.49
N LYS A 503 11.08 -59.34 -41.58
CA LYS A 503 11.15 -57.92 -41.82
C LYS A 503 10.88 -57.58 -43.28
N THR A 504 10.51 -56.35 -43.56
CA THR A 504 10.36 -55.90 -44.95
C THR A 504 11.72 -55.65 -45.60
N PHE A 505 11.80 -55.69 -46.93
CA PHE A 505 13.01 -55.31 -47.66
C PHE A 505 13.48 -53.89 -47.35
N SER A 506 12.53 -53.00 -47.10
CA SER A 506 12.84 -51.61 -46.70
C SER A 506 13.51 -51.56 -45.34
N GLU A 507 13.05 -52.33 -44.38
CA GLU A 507 13.65 -52.39 -43.03
C GLU A 507 15.03 -53.01 -43.09
N TYR A 508 15.20 -54.10 -43.80
CA TYR A 508 16.51 -54.69 -44.02
C TYR A 508 17.54 -53.71 -44.64
N THR A 509 17.11 -53.01 -45.70
CA THR A 509 17.99 -52.02 -46.34
C THR A 509 18.33 -50.85 -45.39
N GLN A 510 17.34 -50.40 -44.59
CA GLN A 510 17.57 -49.36 -43.59
C GLN A 510 18.55 -49.81 -42.50
N GLU A 511 18.44 -51.05 -42.03
CA GLU A 511 19.35 -51.61 -41.04
C GLU A 511 20.78 -51.64 -41.56
N LEU A 512 21.00 -52.19 -42.77
CA LEU A 512 22.33 -52.23 -43.38
C LEU A 512 22.95 -50.82 -43.52
N ARG A 513 22.18 -49.90 -44.04
CA ARG A 513 22.64 -48.51 -44.22
C ARG A 513 22.99 -47.83 -42.93
N ILE A 514 22.15 -47.98 -41.90
CA ILE A 514 22.43 -47.36 -40.59
C ILE A 514 23.60 -48.05 -39.90
N HIS A 515 23.70 -49.40 -39.99
CA HIS A 515 24.83 -50.12 -39.46
C HIS A 515 26.15 -49.62 -40.08
N TYR A 516 26.16 -49.46 -41.39
CA TYR A 516 27.29 -48.90 -42.12
C TYR A 516 27.63 -47.47 -41.65
N VAL A 517 26.65 -46.60 -41.52
CA VAL A 517 26.87 -45.25 -40.99
C VAL A 517 27.48 -45.28 -39.60
N LEU A 518 26.93 -46.11 -38.70
CA LEU A 518 27.42 -46.22 -37.32
C LEU A 518 28.88 -46.69 -37.30
N GLN A 519 29.20 -47.73 -38.09
CA GLN A 519 30.52 -48.28 -38.16
C GLN A 519 31.56 -47.30 -38.78
N LYS A 520 31.15 -46.61 -39.86
CA LYS A 520 32.02 -45.65 -40.55
C LYS A 520 32.26 -44.39 -39.69
N LEU A 521 31.24 -43.96 -38.90
CA LEU A 521 31.43 -42.90 -37.94
C LEU A 521 32.41 -43.25 -36.82
N VAL A 522 32.49 -44.53 -36.42
CA VAL A 522 33.45 -44.99 -35.43
C VAL A 522 34.87 -45.11 -36.06
N ASP A 523 34.98 -45.76 -37.22
CA ASP A 523 36.28 -46.14 -37.82
C ASP A 523 36.98 -45.03 -38.59
N ALA A 524 36.18 -44.03 -39.09
CA ALA A 524 36.69 -42.97 -39.95
C ALA A 524 36.41 -41.58 -39.37
N PRO A 525 37.31 -41.01 -38.54
CA PRO A 525 37.08 -39.72 -37.92
C PRO A 525 36.79 -38.56 -38.88
N TYR A 526 37.27 -38.62 -40.11
CA TYR A 526 36.99 -37.62 -41.13
C TYR A 526 35.52 -37.63 -41.53
N PHE A 527 34.84 -38.80 -41.51
CA PHE A 527 33.43 -38.95 -41.85
C PHE A 527 32.51 -38.20 -40.88
N ARG A 528 32.94 -37.98 -39.64
CA ARG A 528 32.25 -37.17 -38.61
C ARG A 528 32.20 -35.69 -38.97
N LYS A 529 32.98 -35.25 -39.97
CA LYS A 529 33.00 -33.86 -40.44
C LYS A 529 32.03 -33.61 -41.60
N TYR A 530 31.45 -34.64 -42.16
CA TYR A 530 30.51 -34.55 -43.26
C TYR A 530 29.18 -33.96 -42.78
N THR A 531 28.48 -33.23 -43.65
CA THR A 531 27.10 -32.80 -43.39
C THR A 531 26.19 -34.03 -43.38
N LEU A 532 25.10 -33.95 -42.64
CA LEU A 532 24.11 -35.04 -42.65
C LEU A 532 23.53 -35.29 -44.04
N GLN A 533 23.53 -34.32 -44.92
CA GLN A 533 23.12 -34.46 -46.32
C GLN A 533 24.17 -35.30 -47.06
N ALA A 534 25.46 -35.02 -46.92
CA ALA A 534 26.53 -35.79 -47.57
C ALA A 534 26.58 -37.25 -47.05
N ILE A 535 26.35 -37.46 -45.73
CA ILE A 535 26.25 -38.81 -45.16
C ILE A 535 25.01 -39.53 -45.73
N ALA A 536 23.89 -38.86 -45.87
CA ALA A 536 22.69 -39.44 -46.45
C ALA A 536 22.88 -39.90 -47.90
N GLU A 537 23.50 -39.04 -48.71
CA GLU A 537 23.78 -39.33 -50.11
C GLU A 537 24.76 -40.51 -50.26
N GLU A 538 25.80 -40.58 -49.45
CA GLU A 538 26.80 -41.67 -49.48
C GLU A 538 26.16 -43.04 -49.17
N VAL A 539 25.11 -43.04 -48.32
CA VAL A 539 24.45 -44.31 -47.97
C VAL A 539 23.13 -44.54 -48.73
N GLY A 540 22.95 -43.80 -49.82
CA GLY A 540 21.85 -44.02 -50.76
C GLY A 540 20.48 -43.43 -50.33
N TYR A 541 20.45 -42.49 -49.37
CA TYR A 541 19.23 -41.70 -49.07
C TYR A 541 19.21 -40.41 -49.90
N LYS A 542 18.03 -39.96 -50.28
CA LYS A 542 17.86 -38.73 -51.08
C LYS A 542 18.09 -37.45 -50.25
N ASP A 543 17.82 -37.50 -48.95
CA ASP A 543 17.81 -36.32 -48.09
C ASP A 543 18.22 -36.67 -46.65
N ALA A 544 18.77 -35.65 -45.97
CA ALA A 544 19.20 -35.76 -44.58
C ALA A 544 18.06 -36.11 -43.62
N ASN A 545 16.83 -35.66 -43.89
CA ASN A 545 15.69 -35.89 -42.98
C ASN A 545 15.34 -37.38 -42.92
N THR A 546 15.42 -38.07 -44.06
CA THR A 546 15.22 -39.51 -44.13
C THR A 546 16.29 -40.25 -43.30
N LEU A 547 17.56 -39.88 -43.45
CA LEU A 547 18.64 -40.44 -42.65
C LEU A 547 18.40 -40.21 -41.15
N VAL A 548 18.10 -38.97 -40.73
CA VAL A 548 17.87 -38.62 -39.33
C VAL A 548 16.71 -39.43 -38.74
N ARG A 549 15.60 -39.56 -39.50
CA ARG A 549 14.43 -40.29 -39.05
C ARG A 549 14.73 -41.79 -38.86
N VAL A 550 15.43 -42.41 -39.84
CA VAL A 550 15.75 -43.84 -39.81
C VAL A 550 16.79 -44.10 -38.73
N PHE A 551 17.85 -43.30 -38.66
CA PHE A 551 18.87 -43.39 -37.65
C PHE A 551 18.28 -43.31 -36.22
N LYS A 552 17.41 -42.33 -35.99
CA LYS A 552 16.74 -42.18 -34.68
C LYS A 552 15.78 -43.33 -34.39
N LYS A 553 15.09 -43.89 -35.43
CA LYS A 553 14.21 -45.04 -35.25
C LYS A 553 15.00 -46.27 -34.78
N GLN A 554 16.18 -46.52 -35.34
CA GLN A 554 16.96 -47.70 -35.03
C GLN A 554 17.81 -47.54 -33.76
N THR A 555 18.43 -46.38 -33.56
CA THR A 555 19.37 -46.15 -32.46
C THR A 555 18.76 -45.50 -31.23
N GLY A 556 17.56 -44.84 -31.38
CA GLY A 556 16.98 -43.98 -30.35
C GLY A 556 17.69 -42.65 -30.15
N LEU A 557 18.80 -42.38 -30.89
CA LEU A 557 19.62 -41.18 -30.80
C LEU A 557 19.55 -40.40 -32.12
N SER A 558 19.82 -39.09 -32.06
CA SER A 558 19.99 -38.30 -33.29
C SER A 558 21.42 -38.49 -33.82
N PRO A 559 21.65 -38.46 -35.16
CA PRO A 559 22.99 -38.55 -35.74
C PRO A 559 23.94 -37.48 -35.16
N ASN A 560 23.48 -36.24 -35.00
CA ASN A 560 24.31 -35.16 -34.43
C ASN A 560 24.76 -35.49 -33.00
N TYR A 561 23.85 -35.99 -32.15
CA TYR A 561 24.20 -36.40 -30.79
C TYR A 561 25.22 -37.53 -30.79
N TYR A 562 25.04 -38.54 -31.67
CA TYR A 562 25.95 -39.66 -31.80
C TYR A 562 27.35 -39.20 -32.23
N ILE A 563 27.44 -38.34 -33.26
CA ILE A 563 28.69 -37.76 -33.76
C ILE A 563 29.41 -36.94 -32.68
N GLU A 564 28.61 -36.14 -31.92
CA GLU A 564 29.15 -35.32 -30.83
C GLU A 564 29.73 -36.18 -29.70
N GLN A 565 29.04 -37.25 -29.32
CA GLN A 565 29.55 -38.18 -28.31
C GLN A 565 30.84 -38.88 -28.78
N LEU A 566 30.93 -39.28 -30.05
CA LEU A 566 32.14 -39.84 -30.62
C LEU A 566 33.33 -38.86 -30.65
N LYS A 567 33.07 -37.57 -30.76
CA LYS A 567 34.12 -36.53 -30.66
C LYS A 567 34.62 -36.34 -29.24
N ASN A 568 33.75 -36.56 -28.25
CA ASN A 568 34.08 -36.41 -26.83
C ASN A 568 34.72 -37.67 -26.21
N THR A 569 34.68 -38.81 -26.92
CA THR A 569 35.18 -40.09 -26.41
C THR A 569 36.60 -40.39 -26.95
N ASN A 570 37.09 -39.63 -27.91
CA ASN A 570 38.49 -39.63 -28.40
C ASN A 570 39.17 -38.36 -27.88
#